data_6567ae44a1400a04254c73b3d197f698
#
_entry.id   6567ae44a1400a04254c73b3d197f698
#
_cell.length_a   1.000
_cell.length_b   1.000
_cell.length_c   1.000
_cell.angle_alpha   90.00
_cell.angle_beta   90.00
_cell.angle_gamma   90.00
#
_symmetry.space_group_name_H-M   'P 1'
#
loop_
_entity.id
_entity.type
_entity.pdbx_description
1 polymer ?
#
loop_
_entity_poly.entity_id
_entity_poly.type
_entity_poly.pdbx_seq_one_letter_code
_entity_poly.pdbx_strand_id
1 'polypeptide(L)'
;MTVKDARPESAVDAAAADARYHQQHGRQMEKAMPDANELPAVVEKAIITFVDAAKAAFGADLVSALVYGSAAEGRLRATSDVNLLLVLSQFDPAQVDRLREPLRQAHAAVDLNAMFLLEDEIPLAMEAFAVKFADIVARHRVLAGSDPFTRLDPPRDALIRRLRQVLLNLQLRLRERYVLVSLREEQLARVIADAAGPLRSSAASLLYLEGQPPLPPKEALERVAAELDDAALAGSLREISAAREERHLPPGKAGPTLLQLIELTRRLRERAERLR
;
A
#
# COMPACT_ATOMS: atom_id res chain seq x y z
N MET A 1 -65.58 27.32 -36.61
CA MET A 1 -65.04 26.31 -35.66
C MET A 1 -63.53 26.51 -35.58
N THR A 2 -63.11 27.16 -34.54
CA THR A 2 -61.68 27.60 -34.31
C THR A 2 -61.00 26.59 -33.48
N VAL A 3 -59.89 26.01 -34.01
CA VAL A 3 -58.97 25.13 -33.27
C VAL A 3 -58.00 26.01 -32.52
N LYS A 4 -57.95 25.85 -31.23
CA LYS A 4 -57.10 26.58 -30.28
C LYS A 4 -55.73 25.88 -30.21
N ASP A 5 -54.68 26.60 -30.62
CA ASP A 5 -53.27 26.17 -30.43
C ASP A 5 -52.93 26.08 -28.94
N ALA A 6 -52.51 24.90 -28.47
CA ALA A 6 -51.93 24.72 -27.19
C ALA A 6 -50.38 24.74 -27.36
N ARG A 7 -49.72 25.75 -26.77
CA ARG A 7 -48.26 25.83 -26.69
C ARG A 7 -47.75 24.88 -25.61
N PRO A 8 -46.57 24.31 -25.77
CA PRO A 8 -45.98 23.43 -24.74
C PRO A 8 -45.25 24.26 -23.66
N GLU A 9 -45.83 24.30 -22.48
CA GLU A 9 -45.19 24.82 -21.24
C GLU A 9 -44.40 23.75 -20.52
N SER A 10 -43.48 23.01 -21.15
CA SER A 10 -42.84 21.90 -20.47
C SER A 10 -41.31 21.85 -20.51
N ALA A 11 -40.64 22.74 -21.26
CA ALA A 11 -39.18 22.67 -21.39
C ALA A 11 -38.43 23.48 -20.31
N VAL A 12 -39.02 24.55 -19.78
CA VAL A 12 -38.38 25.43 -18.78
C VAL A 12 -38.52 24.85 -17.37
N ASP A 13 -39.64 24.20 -17.06
CA ASP A 13 -39.84 23.55 -15.75
C ASP A 13 -39.05 22.27 -15.58
N ALA A 14 -38.79 21.50 -16.66
CA ALA A 14 -37.96 20.34 -16.63
C ALA A 14 -36.47 20.67 -16.36
N ALA A 15 -35.96 21.74 -16.99
CA ALA A 15 -34.59 22.21 -16.78
C ALA A 15 -34.36 22.76 -15.34
N ALA A 16 -35.39 23.43 -14.77
CA ALA A 16 -35.33 23.92 -13.40
C ALA A 16 -35.48 22.84 -12.35
N ALA A 17 -36.14 21.73 -12.65
CA ALA A 17 -36.24 20.56 -11.80
C ALA A 17 -34.92 19.77 -11.80
N ASP A 18 -34.28 19.59 -12.96
CA ASP A 18 -33.01 18.91 -13.13
C ASP A 18 -31.88 19.68 -12.46
N ALA A 19 -31.85 21.00 -12.56
CA ALA A 19 -30.87 21.85 -11.86
C ALA A 19 -31.02 21.77 -10.33
N ARG A 20 -32.26 21.68 -9.81
CA ARG A 20 -32.50 21.51 -8.37
C ARG A 20 -32.12 20.10 -7.87
N TYR A 21 -32.35 19.06 -8.68
CA TYR A 21 -31.95 17.70 -8.38
C TYR A 21 -30.42 17.60 -8.29
N HIS A 22 -29.68 18.14 -9.25
CA HIS A 22 -28.20 18.14 -9.23
C HIS A 22 -27.62 19.01 -8.11
N GLN A 23 -28.28 20.12 -7.74
CA GLN A 23 -27.83 20.98 -6.65
C GLN A 23 -28.07 20.36 -5.25
N GLN A 24 -29.15 19.60 -5.08
CA GLN A 24 -29.43 18.88 -3.82
C GLN A 24 -28.57 17.62 -3.67
N HIS A 25 -28.35 16.85 -4.73
CA HIS A 25 -27.54 15.63 -4.70
C HIS A 25 -26.05 15.94 -4.74
N GLY A 26 -25.62 17.02 -5.39
CA GLY A 26 -24.24 17.52 -5.32
C GLY A 26 -23.84 17.93 -3.90
N ARG A 27 -24.70 18.61 -3.16
CA ARG A 27 -24.44 18.98 -1.75
C ARG A 27 -24.48 17.81 -0.77
N GLN A 28 -25.20 16.73 -1.09
CA GLN A 28 -25.19 15.51 -0.28
C GLN A 28 -23.97 14.61 -0.57
N MET A 29 -23.46 14.61 -1.79
CA MET A 29 -22.22 13.91 -2.15
C MET A 29 -20.96 14.64 -1.64
N GLU A 30 -20.99 15.98 -1.58
CA GLU A 30 -19.86 16.78 -1.06
C GLU A 30 -19.69 16.64 0.47
N LYS A 31 -20.74 16.13 1.17
CA LYS A 31 -20.70 15.90 2.63
C LYS A 31 -20.28 14.49 3.04
N ALA A 32 -19.96 13.61 2.09
CA ALA A 32 -19.66 12.18 2.32
C ALA A 32 -18.32 11.72 1.76
N MET A 33 -17.44 12.60 1.30
CA MET A 33 -16.04 12.21 1.03
C MET A 33 -15.22 12.50 2.28
N PRO A 34 -14.68 11.46 2.96
CA PRO A 34 -13.70 11.69 4.02
C PRO A 34 -12.50 12.41 3.40
N ASP A 35 -11.90 13.33 4.16
CA ASP A 35 -10.64 13.96 3.79
C ASP A 35 -9.68 12.89 3.28
N ALA A 36 -9.00 13.15 2.16
CA ALA A 36 -8.15 12.18 1.46
C ALA A 36 -6.99 11.62 2.32
N ASN A 37 -6.95 11.97 3.60
CA ASN A 37 -5.94 11.61 4.59
C ASN A 37 -6.51 10.93 5.86
N GLU A 38 -7.82 10.62 5.92
CA GLU A 38 -8.42 9.93 7.07
C GLU A 38 -8.67 8.46 6.78
N LEU A 39 -8.34 7.60 7.76
CA LEU A 39 -8.67 6.19 7.69
C LEU A 39 -10.19 5.99 7.79
N PRO A 40 -10.76 4.98 7.11
CA PRO A 40 -12.15 4.60 7.36
C PRO A 40 -12.39 4.35 8.85
N ALA A 41 -13.49 4.85 9.40
CA ALA A 41 -13.79 4.77 10.84
C ALA A 41 -13.72 3.34 11.41
N VAL A 42 -14.09 2.33 10.61
CA VAL A 42 -13.99 0.91 11.01
C VAL A 42 -12.53 0.47 11.19
N VAL A 43 -11.63 0.95 10.32
CA VAL A 43 -10.20 0.65 10.38
C VAL A 43 -9.57 1.34 11.58
N GLU A 44 -9.83 2.62 11.75
CA GLU A 44 -9.32 3.38 12.89
C GLU A 44 -9.77 2.79 14.23
N LYS A 45 -11.04 2.42 14.33
CA LYS A 45 -11.58 1.75 15.52
C LYS A 45 -10.89 0.41 15.78
N ALA A 46 -10.67 -0.41 14.75
CA ALA A 46 -9.98 -1.69 14.88
C ALA A 46 -8.53 -1.53 15.35
N ILE A 47 -7.81 -0.54 14.81
CA ILE A 47 -6.44 -0.19 15.22
C ILE A 47 -6.42 0.23 16.70
N ILE A 48 -7.27 1.17 17.10
CA ILE A 48 -7.34 1.67 18.49
C ILE A 48 -7.66 0.51 19.44
N THR A 49 -8.68 -0.29 19.13
CA THR A 49 -9.08 -1.43 19.97
C THR A 49 -7.94 -2.43 20.15
N PHE A 50 -7.21 -2.75 19.05
CA PHE A 50 -6.08 -3.68 19.13
C PHE A 50 -4.89 -3.09 19.91
N VAL A 51 -4.57 -1.81 19.73
CA VAL A 51 -3.49 -1.14 20.47
C VAL A 51 -3.82 -1.06 21.96
N ASP A 52 -5.07 -0.81 22.34
CA ASP A 52 -5.48 -0.79 23.76
C ASP A 52 -5.41 -2.19 24.38
N ALA A 53 -5.76 -3.23 23.61
CA ALA A 53 -5.54 -4.61 24.03
C ALA A 53 -4.04 -4.94 24.22
N ALA A 54 -3.18 -4.42 23.33
CA ALA A 54 -1.73 -4.59 23.47
C ALA A 54 -1.18 -3.88 24.71
N LYS A 55 -1.62 -2.64 24.99
CA LYS A 55 -1.28 -1.94 26.23
C LYS A 55 -1.70 -2.71 27.48
N ALA A 56 -2.91 -3.26 27.47
CA ALA A 56 -3.42 -4.05 28.59
C ALA A 56 -2.67 -5.39 28.77
N ALA A 57 -2.24 -6.01 27.67
CA ALA A 57 -1.53 -7.29 27.69
C ALA A 57 -0.07 -7.14 28.14
N PHE A 58 0.65 -6.18 27.60
CA PHE A 58 2.09 -6.01 27.81
C PHE A 58 2.45 -4.99 28.90
N GLY A 59 1.57 -4.03 29.19
CA GLY A 59 1.86 -3.02 30.20
C GLY A 59 3.15 -2.25 29.90
N ALA A 60 4.10 -2.29 30.83
CA ALA A 60 5.41 -1.63 30.71
C ALA A 60 6.32 -2.28 29.65
N ASP A 61 6.05 -3.52 29.25
CA ASP A 61 6.85 -4.21 28.22
C ASP A 61 6.48 -3.75 26.78
N LEU A 62 5.39 -3.00 26.60
CA LEU A 62 5.09 -2.34 25.34
C LEU A 62 5.90 -1.04 25.23
N VAL A 63 7.05 -1.08 24.57
CA VAL A 63 7.92 0.09 24.33
C VAL A 63 7.29 1.05 23.33
N SER A 64 6.76 0.48 22.22
CA SER A 64 6.10 1.27 21.17
C SER A 64 5.08 0.45 20.41
N ALA A 65 4.03 1.11 19.91
CA ALA A 65 3.13 0.60 18.91
C ALA A 65 3.00 1.61 17.77
N LEU A 66 3.16 1.19 16.55
CA LEU A 66 3.07 2.06 15.39
C LEU A 66 2.36 1.37 14.22
N VAL A 67 1.65 2.18 13.42
CA VAL A 67 1.11 1.79 12.12
C VAL A 67 2.07 2.25 11.03
N TYR A 68 2.23 1.46 9.97
CA TYR A 68 3.13 1.81 8.87
C TYR A 68 2.53 1.52 7.49
N GLY A 69 3.14 2.08 6.44
CA GLY A 69 2.71 1.91 5.07
C GLY A 69 1.47 2.75 4.74
N SER A 70 0.59 2.25 3.87
CA SER A 70 -0.57 2.99 3.34
C SER A 70 -1.55 3.44 4.43
N ALA A 71 -1.69 2.66 5.50
CA ALA A 71 -2.54 3.03 6.63
C ALA A 71 -1.97 4.22 7.43
N ALA A 72 -0.64 4.32 7.56
CA ALA A 72 -0.02 5.47 8.21
C ALA A 72 -0.19 6.79 7.43
N GLU A 73 -0.30 6.70 6.10
CA GLU A 73 -0.50 7.83 5.20
C GLU A 73 -1.99 8.20 4.99
N GLY A 74 -2.93 7.46 5.59
CA GLY A 74 -4.37 7.63 5.32
C GLY A 74 -4.80 7.20 3.89
N ARG A 75 -3.94 6.47 3.17
CA ARG A 75 -4.16 6.06 1.77
C ARG A 75 -4.55 4.57 1.65
N LEU A 76 -5.40 4.11 2.58
CA LEU A 76 -5.85 2.73 2.60
C LEU A 76 -6.85 2.45 1.46
N ARG A 77 -6.63 1.37 0.72
CA ARG A 77 -7.56 0.84 -0.29
C ARG A 77 -8.35 -0.31 0.31
N ALA A 78 -9.49 -0.64 -0.30
CA ALA A 78 -10.32 -1.77 0.14
C ALA A 78 -9.57 -3.13 0.18
N THR A 79 -8.52 -3.27 -0.64
CA THR A 79 -7.68 -4.48 -0.72
C THR A 79 -6.35 -4.35 0.02
N SER A 80 -6.15 -3.29 0.81
CA SER A 80 -4.91 -3.06 1.56
C SER A 80 -5.02 -3.64 2.96
N ASP A 81 -3.99 -4.34 3.37
CA ASP A 81 -3.73 -4.75 4.73
C ASP A 81 -3.36 -3.56 5.64
N VAL A 82 -3.71 -3.67 6.90
CA VAL A 82 -3.31 -2.72 7.96
C VAL A 82 -2.10 -3.31 8.67
N ASN A 83 -0.96 -2.64 8.57
CA ASN A 83 0.29 -3.13 9.13
C ASN A 83 0.67 -2.39 10.40
N LEU A 84 0.82 -3.12 11.49
CA LEU A 84 1.28 -2.65 12.80
C LEU A 84 2.64 -3.24 13.16
N LEU A 85 3.45 -2.47 13.87
CA LEU A 85 4.65 -2.92 14.53
C LEU A 85 4.51 -2.65 16.03
N LEU A 86 4.65 -3.70 16.84
CA LEU A 86 4.76 -3.62 18.29
C LEU A 86 6.22 -3.85 18.66
N VAL A 87 6.82 -2.88 19.32
CA VAL A 87 8.16 -2.99 19.91
C VAL A 87 8.02 -3.33 21.35
N LEU A 88 8.68 -4.41 21.78
CA LEU A 88 8.59 -4.97 23.13
C LEU A 88 9.95 -4.97 23.80
N SER A 89 10.00 -4.81 25.13
CA SER A 89 11.22 -5.04 25.90
C SER A 89 11.53 -6.55 26.07
N GLN A 90 10.50 -7.38 26.09
CA GLN A 90 10.59 -8.84 26.16
C GLN A 90 9.38 -9.50 25.53
N PHE A 91 9.51 -10.77 25.14
CA PHE A 91 8.45 -11.59 24.59
C PHE A 91 8.01 -12.66 25.59
N ASP A 92 7.00 -12.32 26.43
CA ASP A 92 6.44 -13.25 27.40
C ASP A 92 5.23 -13.99 26.79
N PRO A 93 5.26 -15.34 26.70
CA PRO A 93 4.15 -16.12 26.18
C PRO A 93 2.80 -15.87 26.86
N ALA A 94 2.78 -15.63 28.19
CA ALA A 94 1.54 -15.40 28.91
C ALA A 94 0.92 -14.03 28.59
N GLN A 95 1.74 -13.03 28.27
CA GLN A 95 1.27 -11.72 27.79
C GLN A 95 0.77 -11.84 26.34
N VAL A 96 1.53 -12.52 25.48
CA VAL A 96 1.17 -12.76 24.06
C VAL A 96 -0.15 -13.52 23.93
N ASP A 97 -0.40 -14.51 24.80
CA ASP A 97 -1.63 -15.28 24.81
C ASP A 97 -2.89 -14.43 24.97
N ARG A 98 -2.79 -13.30 25.67
CA ARG A 98 -3.89 -12.34 25.83
C ARG A 98 -4.22 -11.61 24.54
N LEU A 99 -3.28 -11.51 23.61
CA LEU A 99 -3.49 -10.85 22.31
C LEU A 99 -4.04 -11.77 21.22
N ARG A 100 -4.07 -13.09 21.41
CA ARG A 100 -4.50 -14.03 20.36
C ARG A 100 -5.90 -13.70 19.82
N GLU A 101 -6.84 -13.47 20.69
CA GLU A 101 -8.20 -13.17 20.28
C GLU A 101 -8.36 -11.75 19.73
N PRO A 102 -7.85 -10.67 20.38
CA PRO A 102 -7.82 -9.33 19.78
C PRO A 102 -7.18 -9.27 18.40
N LEU A 103 -6.07 -9.98 18.17
CA LEU A 103 -5.40 -10.01 16.86
C LEU A 103 -6.27 -10.71 15.80
N ARG A 104 -6.87 -11.86 16.14
CA ARG A 104 -7.77 -12.57 15.20
C ARG A 104 -8.97 -11.73 14.81
N GLN A 105 -9.57 -11.02 15.77
CA GLN A 105 -10.71 -10.13 15.53
C GLN A 105 -10.32 -8.97 14.63
N ALA A 106 -9.19 -8.31 14.90
CA ALA A 106 -8.70 -7.20 14.09
C ALA A 106 -8.28 -7.67 12.68
N HIS A 107 -7.64 -8.84 12.58
CA HIS A 107 -7.29 -9.44 11.29
C HIS A 107 -8.55 -9.77 10.46
N ALA A 108 -9.57 -10.40 11.06
CA ALA A 108 -10.81 -10.72 10.37
C ALA A 108 -11.61 -9.48 9.95
N ALA A 109 -11.53 -8.39 10.72
CA ALA A 109 -12.30 -7.16 10.45
C ALA A 109 -11.68 -6.29 9.37
N VAL A 110 -10.34 -6.12 9.37
CA VAL A 110 -9.63 -5.13 8.53
C VAL A 110 -8.29 -5.63 7.99
N ASP A 111 -8.08 -6.94 7.93
CA ASP A 111 -6.81 -7.56 7.51
C ASP A 111 -5.59 -6.97 8.27
N LEU A 112 -5.75 -6.79 9.60
CA LEU A 112 -4.69 -6.25 10.43
C LEU A 112 -3.61 -7.32 10.66
N ASN A 113 -2.39 -6.96 10.32
CA ASN A 113 -1.18 -7.75 10.52
C ASN A 113 -0.27 -7.06 11.53
N ALA A 114 0.14 -7.78 12.57
CA ALA A 114 1.04 -7.27 13.60
C ALA A 114 2.41 -7.96 13.54
N MET A 115 3.47 -7.16 13.45
CA MET A 115 4.84 -7.61 13.61
C MET A 115 5.28 -7.31 15.05
N PHE A 116 5.88 -8.30 15.70
CA PHE A 116 6.46 -8.16 17.04
C PHE A 116 7.96 -8.10 16.90
N LEU A 117 8.60 -7.11 17.50
CA LEU A 117 10.04 -6.86 17.45
C LEU A 117 10.51 -6.52 18.86
N LEU A 118 11.59 -7.15 19.30
CA LEU A 118 12.22 -6.74 20.53
C LEU A 118 13.07 -5.48 20.32
N GLU A 119 13.17 -4.64 21.33
CA GLU A 119 13.91 -3.37 21.25
C GLU A 119 15.38 -3.59 20.87
N ASP A 120 16.00 -4.63 21.39
CA ASP A 120 17.40 -5.01 21.10
C ASP A 120 17.58 -5.64 19.71
N GLU A 121 16.51 -6.10 19.07
CA GLU A 121 16.54 -6.63 17.70
C GLU A 121 16.46 -5.51 16.62
N ILE A 122 16.13 -4.28 16.98
CA ILE A 122 15.95 -3.19 16.01
C ILE A 122 17.17 -3.02 15.10
N PRO A 123 18.42 -2.92 15.61
CA PRO A 123 19.59 -2.73 14.74
C PRO A 123 19.78 -3.89 13.75
N LEU A 124 19.60 -5.11 14.21
CA LEU A 124 19.71 -6.31 13.37
C LEU A 124 18.62 -6.37 12.32
N ALA A 125 17.38 -6.04 12.68
CA ALA A 125 16.25 -6.01 11.77
C ALA A 125 16.41 -4.93 10.69
N MET A 126 16.91 -3.75 11.06
CA MET A 126 17.22 -2.66 10.13
C MET A 126 18.31 -3.05 9.12
N GLU A 127 19.29 -3.84 9.49
CA GLU A 127 20.31 -4.37 8.57
C GLU A 127 19.73 -5.50 7.70
N ALA A 128 19.14 -6.51 8.33
CA ALA A 128 18.69 -7.73 7.64
C ALA A 128 17.51 -7.48 6.68
N PHE A 129 16.62 -6.55 7.02
CA PHE A 129 15.42 -6.19 6.26
C PHE A 129 15.44 -4.73 5.80
N ALA A 130 16.60 -4.21 5.42
CA ALA A 130 16.84 -2.79 5.19
C ALA A 130 15.80 -2.11 4.28
N VAL A 131 15.36 -2.73 3.18
CA VAL A 131 14.32 -2.18 2.27
C VAL A 131 12.97 -2.03 2.99
N LYS A 132 12.59 -3.02 3.82
CA LYS A 132 11.33 -2.96 4.60
C LYS A 132 11.43 -1.88 5.67
N PHE A 133 12.54 -1.81 6.40
CA PHE A 133 12.72 -0.82 7.46
C PHE A 133 12.90 0.59 6.91
N ALA A 134 13.52 0.78 5.75
CA ALA A 134 13.53 2.08 5.07
C ALA A 134 12.10 2.57 4.77
N ASP A 135 11.22 1.68 4.32
CA ASP A 135 9.81 1.98 4.07
C ASP A 135 9.06 2.29 5.38
N ILE A 136 9.30 1.52 6.45
CA ILE A 136 8.71 1.76 7.77
C ILE A 136 9.16 3.11 8.33
N VAL A 137 10.45 3.39 8.34
CA VAL A 137 11.02 4.66 8.85
C VAL A 137 10.42 5.85 8.10
N ALA A 138 10.30 5.75 6.77
CA ALA A 138 9.76 6.84 5.95
C ALA A 138 8.24 7.04 6.13
N ARG A 139 7.49 5.99 6.50
CA ARG A 139 6.02 6.00 6.43
C ARG A 139 5.40 5.28 7.62
N HIS A 140 5.60 5.80 8.83
CA HIS A 140 4.95 5.29 10.02
C HIS A 140 4.31 6.42 10.85
N ARG A 141 3.42 6.02 11.75
CA ARG A 141 2.79 6.88 12.75
C ARG A 141 2.76 6.14 14.08
N VAL A 142 3.32 6.77 15.11
CA VAL A 142 3.31 6.22 16.48
C VAL A 142 1.91 6.31 17.06
N LEU A 143 1.43 5.20 17.63
CA LEU A 143 0.12 5.06 18.27
C LEU A 143 0.22 4.97 19.79
N ALA A 144 1.35 4.45 20.29
CA ALA A 144 1.66 4.38 21.73
C ALA A 144 3.18 4.31 21.94
N GLY A 145 3.65 4.81 23.08
CA GLY A 145 5.07 4.84 23.43
C GLY A 145 5.86 5.90 22.68
N SER A 146 7.17 5.74 22.60
CA SER A 146 8.09 6.62 21.87
C SER A 146 8.35 6.09 20.45
N ASP A 147 8.79 6.97 19.54
CA ASP A 147 9.24 6.56 18.22
C ASP A 147 10.57 5.79 18.34
N PRO A 148 10.57 4.48 18.02
CA PRO A 148 11.76 3.65 18.16
C PRO A 148 12.81 3.92 17.05
N PHE A 149 12.44 4.68 16.02
CA PHE A 149 13.29 4.96 14.85
C PHE A 149 13.84 6.38 14.83
N THR A 150 13.65 7.16 15.88
CA THR A 150 14.20 8.52 15.94
C THR A 150 15.72 8.48 15.70
N ARG A 151 16.18 9.13 14.63
CA ARG A 151 17.59 9.20 14.18
C ARG A 151 18.20 7.84 13.77
N LEU A 152 17.37 6.85 13.42
CA LEU A 152 17.83 5.59 12.89
C LEU A 152 17.44 5.46 11.41
N ASP A 153 18.45 5.18 10.58
CA ASP A 153 18.28 4.82 9.17
C ASP A 153 18.96 3.48 8.89
N PRO A 154 18.40 2.65 8.02
CA PRO A 154 19.08 1.44 7.58
C PRO A 154 20.45 1.76 6.97
N PRO A 155 21.51 1.01 7.29
CA PRO A 155 22.83 1.23 6.71
C PRO A 155 22.78 1.18 5.19
N ARG A 156 23.40 2.17 4.52
CA ARG A 156 23.33 2.33 3.06
C ARG A 156 23.76 1.06 2.31
N ASP A 157 24.86 0.45 2.71
CA ASP A 157 25.38 -0.77 2.10
C ASP A 157 24.44 -1.98 2.31
N ALA A 158 23.81 -2.10 3.49
CA ALA A 158 22.78 -3.09 3.75
C ALA A 158 21.55 -2.86 2.86
N LEU A 159 21.12 -1.60 2.70
CA LEU A 159 20.00 -1.24 1.84
C LEU A 159 20.29 -1.60 0.37
N ILE A 160 21.49 -1.32 -0.15
CA ILE A 160 21.91 -1.71 -1.50
C ILE A 160 21.91 -3.24 -1.67
N ARG A 161 22.54 -3.98 -0.74
CA ARG A 161 22.57 -5.46 -0.79
C ARG A 161 21.15 -6.04 -0.78
N ARG A 162 20.30 -5.52 0.11
CA ARG A 162 18.91 -6.00 0.24
C ARG A 162 18.06 -5.65 -0.95
N LEU A 163 18.20 -4.44 -1.52
CA LEU A 163 17.48 -4.03 -2.72
C LEU A 163 17.80 -4.96 -3.90
N ARG A 164 19.08 -5.26 -4.13
CA ARG A 164 19.50 -6.22 -5.17
C ARG A 164 18.89 -7.60 -4.97
N GLN A 165 18.90 -8.10 -3.74
CA GLN A 165 18.31 -9.40 -3.39
C GLN A 165 16.79 -9.42 -3.58
N VAL A 166 16.07 -8.38 -3.15
CA VAL A 166 14.61 -8.27 -3.30
C VAL A 166 14.23 -8.26 -4.78
N LEU A 167 14.90 -7.45 -5.59
CA LEU A 167 14.64 -7.37 -7.03
C LEU A 167 14.95 -8.69 -7.76
N LEU A 168 16.05 -9.37 -7.41
CA LEU A 168 16.35 -10.68 -7.98
C LEU A 168 15.29 -11.72 -7.59
N ASN A 169 14.94 -11.80 -6.31
CA ASN A 169 13.90 -12.72 -5.83
C ASN A 169 12.55 -12.46 -6.52
N LEU A 170 12.17 -11.18 -6.66
CA LEU A 170 10.95 -10.80 -7.34
C LEU A 170 10.97 -11.28 -8.80
N GLN A 171 12.06 -11.03 -9.51
CA GLN A 171 12.24 -11.45 -10.91
C GLN A 171 12.14 -12.97 -11.08
N LEU A 172 12.78 -13.75 -10.20
CA LEU A 172 12.73 -15.22 -10.24
C LEU A 172 11.30 -15.73 -10.00
N ARG A 173 10.62 -15.21 -8.97
CA ARG A 173 9.24 -15.57 -8.66
C ARG A 173 8.25 -15.21 -9.77
N LEU A 174 8.40 -14.03 -10.39
CA LEU A 174 7.52 -13.63 -11.48
C LEU A 174 7.63 -14.56 -12.69
N ARG A 175 8.85 -15.00 -13.04
CA ARG A 175 9.08 -15.98 -14.11
C ARG A 175 8.45 -17.34 -13.80
N GLU A 176 8.67 -17.84 -12.58
CA GLU A 176 8.06 -19.09 -12.12
C GLU A 176 6.53 -19.00 -12.19
N ARG A 177 5.94 -17.94 -11.64
CA ARG A 177 4.50 -17.73 -11.64
C ARG A 177 3.92 -17.56 -13.04
N TYR A 178 4.61 -16.88 -13.92
CA TYR A 178 4.19 -16.78 -15.32
C TYR A 178 4.05 -18.16 -15.94
N VAL A 179 5.07 -19.02 -15.84
CA VAL A 179 5.03 -20.37 -16.41
C VAL A 179 3.92 -21.22 -15.76
N LEU A 180 3.76 -21.12 -14.44
CA LEU A 180 2.81 -21.94 -13.69
C LEU A 180 1.34 -21.59 -13.99
N VAL A 181 1.01 -20.31 -14.20
CA VAL A 181 -0.38 -19.84 -14.28
C VAL A 181 -0.71 -19.02 -15.52
N SER A 182 0.14 -19.02 -16.56
CA SER A 182 0.00 -18.17 -17.76
C SER A 182 -1.33 -18.32 -18.51
N LEU A 183 -2.01 -19.45 -18.37
CA LEU A 183 -3.32 -19.70 -18.99
C LEU A 183 -4.51 -19.32 -18.09
N ARG A 184 -4.24 -18.72 -16.91
CA ARG A 184 -5.26 -18.38 -15.91
C ARG A 184 -5.20 -16.89 -15.60
N GLU A 185 -5.93 -16.10 -16.38
CA GLU A 185 -5.94 -14.62 -16.31
C GLU A 185 -6.14 -14.08 -14.89
N GLU A 186 -7.09 -14.65 -14.12
CA GLU A 186 -7.36 -14.22 -12.74
C GLU A 186 -6.18 -14.47 -11.80
N GLN A 187 -5.46 -15.59 -11.99
CA GLN A 187 -4.29 -15.91 -11.17
C GLN A 187 -3.11 -15.00 -11.54
N LEU A 188 -2.93 -14.70 -12.84
CA LEU A 188 -1.94 -13.73 -13.30
C LEU A 188 -2.21 -12.33 -12.71
N ALA A 189 -3.46 -11.88 -12.69
CA ALA A 189 -3.83 -10.60 -12.11
C ALA A 189 -3.48 -10.53 -10.61
N ARG A 190 -3.69 -11.61 -9.86
CA ARG A 190 -3.29 -11.70 -8.44
C ARG A 190 -1.75 -11.64 -8.29
N VAL A 191 -1.01 -12.35 -9.14
CA VAL A 191 0.47 -12.29 -9.14
C VAL A 191 0.97 -10.86 -9.37
N ILE A 192 0.37 -10.13 -10.31
CA ILE A 192 0.70 -8.73 -10.59
C ILE A 192 0.37 -7.85 -9.35
N ALA A 193 -0.81 -8.05 -8.77
CA ALA A 193 -1.25 -7.32 -7.57
C ALA A 193 -0.27 -7.49 -6.40
N ASP A 194 0.15 -8.74 -6.13
CA ASP A 194 1.05 -9.08 -5.02
C ASP A 194 2.48 -8.55 -5.26
N ALA A 195 2.94 -8.53 -6.51
CA ALA A 195 4.25 -8.02 -6.90
C ALA A 195 4.35 -6.48 -6.89
N ALA A 196 3.24 -5.78 -7.09
CA ALA A 196 3.21 -4.32 -7.20
C ALA A 196 3.75 -3.60 -5.95
N GLY A 197 3.46 -4.11 -4.73
CA GLY A 197 3.95 -3.54 -3.48
C GLY A 197 5.47 -3.58 -3.37
N PRO A 198 6.08 -4.76 -3.39
CA PRO A 198 7.54 -4.91 -3.36
C PRO A 198 8.26 -4.12 -4.45
N LEU A 199 7.72 -4.07 -5.67
CA LEU A 199 8.33 -3.32 -6.77
C LEU A 199 8.31 -1.80 -6.50
N ARG A 200 7.18 -1.27 -6.02
CA ARG A 200 7.03 0.15 -5.68
C ARG A 200 7.98 0.57 -4.54
N SER A 201 8.07 -0.23 -3.47
CA SER A 201 9.01 0.05 -2.37
C SER A 201 10.47 -0.06 -2.84
N SER A 202 10.78 -0.99 -3.76
CA SER A 202 12.11 -1.09 -4.37
C SER A 202 12.46 0.13 -5.21
N ALA A 203 11.51 0.68 -5.97
CA ALA A 203 11.71 1.90 -6.74
C ALA A 203 11.97 3.11 -5.84
N ALA A 204 11.23 3.24 -4.73
CA ALA A 204 11.45 4.30 -3.75
C ALA A 204 12.85 4.20 -3.11
N SER A 205 13.26 3.00 -2.69
CA SER A 205 14.60 2.75 -2.15
C SER A 205 15.71 3.02 -3.16
N LEU A 206 15.49 2.69 -4.44
CA LEU A 206 16.45 2.94 -5.53
C LEU A 206 16.69 4.45 -5.70
N LEU A 207 15.61 5.23 -5.84
CA LEU A 207 15.71 6.69 -6.00
C LEU A 207 16.34 7.36 -4.78
N TYR A 208 15.98 6.92 -3.57
CA TYR A 208 16.61 7.40 -2.33
C TYR A 208 18.13 7.14 -2.33
N LEU A 209 18.55 5.93 -2.71
CA LEU A 209 19.98 5.57 -2.80
C LEU A 209 20.73 6.36 -3.90
N GLU A 210 20.04 6.84 -4.90
CA GLU A 210 20.58 7.74 -5.94
C GLU A 210 20.59 9.22 -5.51
N GLY A 211 20.20 9.51 -4.26
CA GLY A 211 20.20 10.86 -3.70
C GLY A 211 18.99 11.70 -4.10
N GLN A 212 17.93 11.11 -4.62
CA GLN A 212 16.69 11.84 -4.89
C GLN A 212 15.88 12.04 -3.60
N PRO A 213 15.05 13.08 -3.53
CA PRO A 213 14.13 13.28 -2.41
C PRO A 213 13.21 12.06 -2.22
N PRO A 214 12.81 11.74 -0.98
CA PRO A 214 11.86 10.67 -0.73
C PRO A 214 10.56 10.88 -1.50
N LEU A 215 10.10 9.85 -2.19
CA LEU A 215 8.84 9.82 -2.94
C LEU A 215 7.94 8.70 -2.42
N PRO A 216 6.62 8.89 -2.45
CA PRO A 216 5.67 7.80 -2.24
C PRO A 216 5.96 6.64 -3.19
N PRO A 217 5.88 5.37 -2.75
CA PRO A 217 6.30 4.22 -3.55
C PRO A 217 5.64 4.11 -4.94
N LYS A 218 4.38 4.53 -5.09
CA LYS A 218 3.69 4.57 -6.39
C LYS A 218 4.35 5.58 -7.31
N GLU A 219 4.55 6.80 -6.83
CA GLU A 219 5.16 7.90 -7.58
C GLU A 219 6.62 7.59 -7.93
N ALA A 220 7.34 6.93 -7.01
CA ALA A 220 8.71 6.49 -7.27
C ALA A 220 8.78 5.49 -8.44
N LEU A 221 7.85 4.52 -8.52
CA LEU A 221 7.81 3.58 -9.64
C LEU A 221 7.43 4.27 -10.95
N GLU A 222 6.47 5.20 -10.92
CA GLU A 222 6.08 6.00 -12.08
C GLU A 222 7.26 6.85 -12.59
N ARG A 223 8.04 7.45 -11.68
CA ARG A 223 9.25 8.22 -12.01
C ARG A 223 10.31 7.35 -12.67
N VAL A 224 10.62 6.20 -12.08
CA VAL A 224 11.61 5.26 -12.66
C VAL A 224 11.17 4.81 -14.04
N ALA A 225 9.89 4.45 -14.23
CA ALA A 225 9.38 4.00 -15.52
C ALA A 225 9.43 5.12 -16.60
N ALA A 226 9.13 6.36 -16.22
CA ALA A 226 9.25 7.51 -17.12
C ALA A 226 10.70 7.76 -17.60
N GLU A 227 11.68 7.51 -16.73
CA GLU A 227 13.11 7.65 -17.05
C GLU A 227 13.65 6.51 -17.97
N LEU A 228 12.90 5.41 -18.13
CA LEU A 228 13.30 4.31 -19.02
C LEU A 228 12.97 4.55 -20.50
N ASP A 229 12.22 5.62 -20.80
CA ASP A 229 11.79 6.02 -22.17
C ASP A 229 11.16 4.85 -22.96
N ASP A 230 10.34 4.04 -22.28
CA ASP A 230 9.66 2.88 -22.83
C ASP A 230 8.14 3.02 -22.68
N ALA A 231 7.46 3.33 -23.77
CA ALA A 231 6.01 3.56 -23.78
C ALA A 231 5.20 2.33 -23.35
N ALA A 232 5.70 1.12 -23.61
CA ALA A 232 5.03 -0.12 -23.22
C ALA A 232 5.10 -0.32 -21.68
N LEU A 233 6.25 -0.03 -21.08
CA LEU A 233 6.42 -0.06 -19.63
C LEU A 233 5.56 1.03 -18.96
N ALA A 234 5.56 2.24 -19.49
CA ALA A 234 4.71 3.32 -18.99
C ALA A 234 3.21 2.98 -19.08
N GLY A 235 2.78 2.35 -20.17
CA GLY A 235 1.42 1.85 -20.36
C GLY A 235 1.03 0.80 -19.32
N SER A 236 1.92 -0.10 -18.96
CA SER A 236 1.65 -1.20 -18.02
C SER A 236 1.47 -0.75 -16.56
N LEU A 237 1.90 0.46 -16.19
CA LEU A 237 1.73 0.97 -14.81
C LEU A 237 0.25 1.15 -14.43
N ARG A 238 -0.62 1.47 -15.39
CA ARG A 238 -2.07 1.56 -15.15
C ARG A 238 -2.66 0.20 -14.84
N GLU A 239 -2.33 -0.81 -15.64
CA GLU A 239 -2.76 -2.20 -15.43
C GLU A 239 -2.21 -2.77 -14.11
N ILE A 240 -0.95 -2.48 -13.75
CA ILE A 240 -0.36 -2.87 -12.46
C ILE A 240 -1.13 -2.22 -11.29
N SER A 241 -1.54 -0.96 -11.44
CA SER A 241 -2.33 -0.25 -10.44
C SER A 241 -3.74 -0.82 -10.34
N ALA A 242 -4.41 -1.05 -11.49
CA ALA A 242 -5.74 -1.66 -11.55
C ALA A 242 -5.74 -3.08 -10.94
N ALA A 243 -4.77 -3.93 -11.32
CA ALA A 243 -4.63 -5.25 -10.74
C ALA A 243 -4.47 -5.21 -9.21
N ARG A 244 -3.71 -4.23 -8.69
CA ARG A 244 -3.53 -4.07 -7.24
C ARG A 244 -4.80 -3.62 -6.51
N GLU A 245 -5.62 -2.82 -7.17
CA GLU A 245 -6.86 -2.26 -6.60
C GLU A 245 -8.03 -3.24 -6.67
N GLU A 246 -8.18 -3.91 -7.81
CA GLU A 246 -9.34 -4.72 -8.13
C GLU A 246 -9.07 -6.24 -8.05
N ARG A 247 -7.81 -6.67 -7.93
CA ARG A 247 -7.38 -8.08 -8.02
C ARG A 247 -7.80 -8.76 -9.34
N HIS A 248 -8.11 -7.95 -10.34
CA HIS A 248 -8.62 -8.35 -11.64
C HIS A 248 -8.06 -7.44 -12.74
N LEU A 249 -7.99 -7.97 -13.97
CA LEU A 249 -7.70 -7.22 -15.20
C LEU A 249 -8.65 -7.65 -16.32
N PRO A 250 -8.92 -6.78 -17.31
CA PRO A 250 -9.67 -7.19 -18.50
C PRO A 250 -9.05 -8.39 -19.21
N PRO A 251 -9.85 -9.25 -19.87
CA PRO A 251 -9.36 -10.41 -20.58
C PRO A 251 -8.22 -10.07 -21.56
N GLY A 252 -7.19 -10.91 -21.60
CA GLY A 252 -6.02 -10.75 -22.46
C GLY A 252 -4.99 -9.72 -21.98
N LYS A 253 -5.22 -9.04 -20.85
CA LYS A 253 -4.29 -8.02 -20.30
C LYS A 253 -3.28 -8.57 -19.32
N ALA A 254 -3.62 -9.58 -18.53
CA ALA A 254 -2.77 -10.02 -17.42
C ALA A 254 -1.44 -10.63 -17.90
N GLY A 255 -1.46 -11.45 -18.95
CA GLY A 255 -0.24 -12.04 -19.52
C GLY A 255 0.78 -11.00 -19.98
N PRO A 256 0.42 -10.10 -20.93
CA PRO A 256 1.30 -9.02 -21.37
C PRO A 256 1.78 -8.13 -20.22
N THR A 257 0.89 -7.75 -19.28
CA THR A 257 1.24 -6.91 -18.13
C THR A 257 2.27 -7.59 -17.22
N LEU A 258 2.15 -8.91 -16.98
CA LEU A 258 3.13 -9.64 -16.18
C LEU A 258 4.50 -9.69 -16.88
N LEU A 259 4.55 -9.86 -18.18
CA LEU A 259 5.81 -9.81 -18.94
C LEU A 259 6.47 -8.43 -18.86
N GLN A 260 5.69 -7.34 -18.95
CA GLN A 260 6.19 -5.98 -18.73
C GLN A 260 6.67 -5.77 -17.29
N LEU A 261 5.98 -6.36 -16.31
CA LEU A 261 6.41 -6.31 -14.91
C LEU A 261 7.75 -7.02 -14.68
N ILE A 262 7.97 -8.17 -15.36
CA ILE A 262 9.26 -8.88 -15.35
C ILE A 262 10.37 -8.01 -15.95
N GLU A 263 10.09 -7.34 -17.07
CA GLU A 263 11.06 -6.45 -17.72
C GLU A 263 11.36 -5.23 -16.86
N LEU A 264 10.35 -4.58 -16.29
CA LEU A 264 10.52 -3.45 -15.38
C LEU A 264 11.37 -3.84 -14.16
N THR A 265 11.10 -5.03 -13.58
CA THR A 265 11.89 -5.57 -12.45
C THR A 265 13.35 -5.78 -12.87
N ARG A 266 13.59 -6.27 -14.08
CA ARG A 266 14.95 -6.44 -14.65
C ARG A 266 15.68 -5.09 -14.75
N ARG A 267 15.01 -4.06 -15.29
CA ARG A 267 15.58 -2.72 -15.42
C ARG A 267 15.94 -2.09 -14.08
N LEU A 268 15.05 -2.22 -13.09
CA LEU A 268 15.32 -1.74 -11.73
C LEU A 268 16.53 -2.47 -11.12
N ARG A 269 16.63 -3.80 -11.30
CA ARG A 269 17.74 -4.59 -10.80
C ARG A 269 19.07 -4.14 -11.43
N GLU A 270 19.14 -3.99 -12.75
CA GLU A 270 20.33 -3.53 -13.45
C GLU A 270 20.76 -2.14 -13.00
N ARG A 271 19.80 -1.24 -12.71
CA ARG A 271 20.07 0.09 -12.16
C ARG A 271 20.60 -0.01 -10.72
N ALA A 272 20.03 -0.90 -9.89
CA ALA A 272 20.51 -1.14 -8.53
C ALA A 272 21.92 -1.76 -8.48
N GLU A 273 22.32 -2.54 -9.49
CA GLU A 273 23.68 -3.09 -9.59
C GLU A 273 24.75 -2.02 -9.82
N ARG A 274 24.39 -0.84 -10.32
CA ARG A 274 25.30 0.29 -10.53
C ARG A 274 25.52 1.15 -9.27
N LEU A 275 24.70 0.98 -8.24
CA LEU A 275 24.86 1.69 -6.95
C LEU A 275 26.19 1.28 -6.27
N ARG A 276 26.82 2.25 -5.63
CA ARG A 276 28.08 2.07 -4.89
C ARG A 276 27.88 2.43 -3.42
#